data_0c127b35d23c9ec69025ee600da399fe
#
_entry.id   0c127b35d23c9ec69025ee600da399fe
#
_cell.length_a   1.000
_cell.length_b   1.000
_cell.length_c   1.000
_cell.angle_alpha   90.00
_cell.angle_beta   90.00
_cell.angle_gamma   90.00
#
_symmetry.space_group_name_H-M   'P 1'
#
loop_
_entity.id
_entity.type
_entity.pdbx_description
1 polymer ?
#
loop_
_entity_poly.entity_id
_entity_poly.type
_entity_poly.pdbx_seq_one_letter_code
_entity_poly.pdbx_strand_id
1 'polypeptide(L)'
;MKTVGQYSKKELLAVALNENFDAAARSTYWLTGSEGDLDYAHVVDEEIDALEDREEPEISFTKKEYKDNNFDLSSFRPQTQLHPKIWINGELNSRVRLRLLDIADDFIKTLEVDWVEPKDIILTGSLANYNWSKYSDFDLHIVIDFEEVDERVNFVKDYFDSKKKLWNEQHENLKIYGFPVEVYVQDSNEFHNASGVYSLELGEWLKKPSKNGIQAIKLNKFYIKEQVLKFIRKIDELESALEAETDEYKLEQISLKAKALFDKIKGMRREALKNGNEMSSGNVIFKCARRLGYIGKLVDIKTKTYDKIFSIK
;
A
#
# COMPACT_ATOMS: atom_id res chain seq x y z
N MET A 1 -25.07 -4.60 28.94
CA MET A 1 -24.62 -4.14 27.63
C MET A 1 -25.77 -3.38 26.98
N LYS A 2 -25.53 -2.16 26.47
CA LYS A 2 -26.55 -1.43 25.72
C LYS A 2 -26.67 -2.09 24.33
N THR A 3 -27.87 -2.20 23.79
CA THR A 3 -28.10 -2.63 22.41
C THR A 3 -27.75 -1.46 21.45
N VAL A 4 -27.39 -1.74 20.21
CA VAL A 4 -26.96 -0.74 19.21
C VAL A 4 -27.92 0.46 19.11
N GLY A 5 -29.24 0.23 19.24
CA GLY A 5 -30.25 1.32 19.25
C GLY A 5 -30.28 2.19 20.52
N GLN A 6 -29.45 1.93 21.51
CA GLN A 6 -29.36 2.68 22.77
C GLN A 6 -28.15 3.61 22.85
N TYR A 7 -27.32 3.63 21.78
CA TYR A 7 -26.18 4.54 21.66
C TYR A 7 -26.56 5.78 20.84
N SER A 8 -26.12 6.94 21.26
CA SER A 8 -26.20 8.14 20.43
C SER A 8 -25.28 8.00 19.21
N LYS A 9 -25.59 8.72 18.13
CA LYS A 9 -24.73 8.76 16.92
C LYS A 9 -23.27 9.07 17.27
N LYS A 10 -23.03 9.92 18.27
CA LYS A 10 -21.69 10.29 18.78
C LYS A 10 -21.00 9.12 19.50
N GLU A 11 -21.73 8.34 20.30
CA GLU A 11 -21.19 7.15 20.98
C GLU A 11 -20.87 6.03 19.98
N LEU A 12 -21.71 5.82 18.96
CA LEU A 12 -21.47 4.84 17.90
C LEU A 12 -20.25 5.22 17.03
N LEU A 13 -20.11 6.52 16.73
CA LEU A 13 -18.96 7.01 15.97
C LEU A 13 -17.67 6.88 16.78
N ALA A 14 -17.70 7.16 18.10
CA ALA A 14 -16.55 6.98 18.99
C ALA A 14 -16.14 5.51 19.11
N VAL A 15 -17.10 4.57 19.10
CA VAL A 15 -16.83 3.13 19.08
C VAL A 15 -16.22 2.73 17.74
N ALA A 16 -16.80 3.14 16.62
CA ALA A 16 -16.27 2.86 15.28
C ALA A 16 -14.89 3.46 15.04
N LEU A 17 -14.61 4.64 15.61
CA LEU A 17 -13.30 5.27 15.59
C LEU A 17 -12.30 4.56 16.52
N ASN A 18 -12.71 4.12 17.71
CA ASN A 18 -11.84 3.43 18.69
C ASN A 18 -11.52 1.99 18.30
N GLU A 19 -12.48 1.22 17.80
CA GLU A 19 -12.25 -0.15 17.31
C GLU A 19 -11.31 -0.20 16.10
N ASN A 20 -11.21 0.90 15.35
CA ASN A 20 -10.31 1.06 14.22
C ASN A 20 -8.97 1.73 14.55
N PHE A 21 -8.68 2.06 15.81
CA PHE A 21 -7.60 2.98 16.18
C PHE A 21 -6.56 2.42 17.15
N ASP A 22 -6.28 1.14 17.12
CA ASP A 22 -5.03 0.68 17.70
C ASP A 22 -3.85 1.18 16.85
N ALA A 23 -2.82 1.75 17.50
CA ALA A 23 -1.73 2.46 16.81
C ALA A 23 -0.97 1.57 15.83
N ALA A 24 -0.92 0.26 16.10
CA ALA A 24 -0.31 -0.76 15.24
C ALA A 24 -1.17 -1.07 14.00
N ALA A 25 -2.50 -1.12 14.16
CA ALA A 25 -3.44 -1.36 13.08
C ALA A 25 -3.52 -0.21 12.06
N ARG A 26 -3.07 0.99 12.42
CA ARG A 26 -3.18 2.19 11.58
C ARG A 26 -2.54 2.08 10.21
N SER A 27 -1.47 1.32 10.08
CA SER A 27 -0.76 1.20 8.78
C SER A 27 -1.15 -0.07 8.02
N THR A 28 -1.39 -1.17 8.71
CA THR A 28 -1.73 -2.46 8.11
C THR A 28 -3.19 -2.54 7.66
N TYR A 29 -4.13 -2.09 8.49
CA TYR A 29 -5.56 -2.09 8.15
C TYR A 29 -5.85 -1.29 6.86
N TRP A 30 -5.12 -0.19 6.65
CA TRP A 30 -5.20 0.61 5.43
C TRP A 30 -4.52 -0.03 4.22
N LEU A 31 -3.59 -0.95 4.45
CA LEU A 31 -2.82 -1.61 3.39
C LEU A 31 -3.38 -2.97 3.00
N THR A 32 -4.00 -3.71 3.91
CA THR A 32 -4.38 -5.12 3.69
C THR A 32 -5.88 -5.39 3.58
N GLY A 33 -6.76 -4.59 4.20
CA GLY A 33 -8.24 -4.71 4.12
C GLY A 33 -8.77 -6.09 4.47
N SER A 34 -9.02 -6.40 5.76
CA SER A 34 -9.75 -7.60 6.14
C SER A 34 -11.26 -7.41 5.94
N GLU A 35 -11.92 -8.43 5.37
CA GLU A 35 -13.37 -8.50 5.16
C GLU A 35 -14.05 -8.76 6.50
N GLY A 36 -14.74 -7.77 7.04
CA GLY A 36 -15.47 -8.01 8.29
C GLY A 36 -16.37 -6.89 8.82
N ASP A 37 -16.94 -6.03 7.95
CA ASP A 37 -18.04 -5.15 8.38
C ASP A 37 -18.93 -4.77 7.20
N LEU A 38 -19.86 -5.67 6.87
CA LEU A 38 -20.80 -5.50 5.74
C LEU A 38 -22.00 -4.58 6.03
N ASP A 39 -22.34 -4.33 7.31
CA ASP A 39 -23.57 -3.58 7.64
C ASP A 39 -23.41 -2.05 7.73
N TYR A 40 -22.19 -1.53 7.86
CA TYR A 40 -21.96 -0.08 7.84
C TYR A 40 -21.67 0.47 6.42
N ALA A 41 -21.27 -0.39 5.49
CA ALA A 41 -21.02 -0.02 4.10
C ALA A 41 -22.30 0.54 3.44
N HIS A 42 -23.47 0.00 3.73
CA HIS A 42 -24.73 0.38 3.07
C HIS A 42 -25.16 1.83 3.30
N VAL A 43 -24.99 2.35 4.54
CA VAL A 43 -25.41 3.73 4.85
C VAL A 43 -24.43 4.76 4.28
N VAL A 44 -23.15 4.38 4.19
CA VAL A 44 -22.13 5.26 3.61
C VAL A 44 -22.17 5.20 2.08
N ASP A 45 -22.52 4.05 1.50
CA ASP A 45 -22.68 3.88 0.06
C ASP A 45 -23.86 4.72 -0.51
N GLU A 46 -25.00 4.80 0.20
CA GLU A 46 -26.14 5.64 -0.24
C GLU A 46 -25.81 7.15 -0.22
N GLU A 47 -25.01 7.64 0.75
CA GLU A 47 -24.56 9.04 0.78
C GLU A 47 -23.43 9.29 -0.24
N ILE A 48 -22.63 8.28 -0.58
CA ILE A 48 -21.60 8.37 -1.60
C ILE A 48 -22.22 8.32 -3.00
N ASP A 49 -23.19 7.45 -3.26
CA ASP A 49 -23.94 7.38 -4.50
C ASP A 49 -24.71 8.70 -4.76
N ALA A 50 -25.27 9.31 -3.71
CA ALA A 50 -25.90 10.63 -3.80
C ALA A 50 -24.90 11.78 -4.10
N LEU A 51 -23.60 11.57 -3.87
CA LEU A 51 -22.53 12.50 -4.26
C LEU A 51 -21.97 12.17 -5.66
N GLU A 52 -22.10 10.91 -6.13
CA GLU A 52 -21.70 10.49 -7.48
C GLU A 52 -22.75 10.86 -8.54
N ASP A 53 -24.04 10.91 -8.20
CA ASP A 53 -25.15 11.32 -9.10
C ASP A 53 -25.21 12.84 -9.39
N ARG A 54 -24.39 13.64 -8.74
CA ARG A 54 -24.19 15.02 -9.23
C ARG A 54 -23.27 14.95 -10.42
N GLU A 55 -23.80 15.31 -11.60
CA GLU A 55 -23.00 15.55 -12.81
C GLU A 55 -21.77 16.36 -12.42
N GLU A 56 -20.61 15.68 -12.31
CA GLU A 56 -19.35 16.38 -12.08
C GLU A 56 -19.15 17.33 -13.26
N PRO A 57 -18.94 18.63 -13.05
CA PRO A 57 -18.68 19.54 -14.16
C PRO A 57 -17.49 18.97 -14.93
N GLU A 58 -17.60 18.95 -16.26
CA GLU A 58 -16.54 18.47 -17.15
C GLU A 58 -15.25 19.23 -16.83
N ILE A 59 -14.34 18.58 -16.09
CA ILE A 59 -13.12 19.21 -15.60
C ILE A 59 -12.17 19.30 -16.79
N SER A 60 -12.14 20.44 -17.47
CA SER A 60 -11.15 20.71 -18.50
C SER A 60 -9.82 21.11 -17.84
N PHE A 61 -8.80 20.29 -18.05
CA PHE A 61 -7.44 20.59 -17.59
C PHE A 61 -6.75 21.57 -18.55
N THR A 62 -6.14 22.60 -18.02
CA THR A 62 -5.33 23.52 -18.83
C THR A 62 -4.05 22.81 -19.27
N LYS A 63 -3.49 23.24 -20.43
CA LYS A 63 -2.19 22.73 -20.91
C LYS A 63 -1.06 22.94 -19.89
N LYS A 64 -1.20 23.93 -19.00
CA LYS A 64 -0.24 24.24 -17.94
C LYS A 64 -0.28 23.19 -16.84
N GLU A 65 -1.48 22.81 -16.35
CA GLU A 65 -1.65 21.75 -15.35
C GLU A 65 -1.14 20.38 -15.83
N TYR A 66 -1.24 20.12 -17.15
CA TYR A 66 -0.63 18.94 -17.76
C TYR A 66 0.89 18.94 -17.76
N LYS A 67 1.54 20.13 -17.81
CA LYS A 67 3.00 20.26 -17.83
C LYS A 67 3.61 20.28 -16.44
N ASP A 68 2.94 20.93 -15.49
CA ASP A 68 3.48 21.15 -14.15
C ASP A 68 3.51 19.88 -13.30
N ASN A 69 2.59 18.93 -13.57
CA ASN A 69 2.61 17.60 -12.96
C ASN A 69 3.38 16.61 -13.87
N ASN A 70 4.69 16.53 -13.68
CA ASN A 70 5.59 15.72 -14.50
C ASN A 70 5.41 14.21 -14.24
N PHE A 71 4.30 13.62 -14.75
CA PHE A 71 4.02 12.20 -14.65
C PHE A 71 4.99 11.38 -15.52
N ASP A 72 5.96 10.75 -14.89
CA ASP A 72 6.80 9.79 -15.58
C ASP A 72 6.09 8.44 -15.77
N LEU A 73 5.33 8.32 -16.83
CA LEU A 73 4.71 7.06 -17.26
C LEU A 73 5.67 6.15 -18.04
N SER A 74 6.88 6.59 -18.33
CA SER A 74 7.87 5.79 -19.08
C SER A 74 8.35 4.57 -18.30
N SER A 75 8.25 4.62 -16.97
CA SER A 75 8.60 3.54 -16.06
C SER A 75 7.62 2.37 -16.06
N PHE A 76 6.40 2.56 -16.60
CA PHE A 76 5.37 1.51 -16.68
C PHE A 76 5.43 0.78 -18.02
N ARG A 77 6.51 0.04 -18.21
CA ARG A 77 6.72 -0.82 -19.38
C ARG A 77 7.55 -2.04 -18.97
N PRO A 78 7.30 -3.22 -19.57
CA PRO A 78 8.14 -4.38 -19.37
C PRO A 78 9.57 -4.12 -19.82
N GLN A 79 10.52 -4.69 -19.08
CA GLN A 79 11.93 -4.71 -19.44
C GLN A 79 12.24 -5.95 -20.27
N THR A 80 13.27 -5.87 -21.09
CA THR A 80 13.72 -7.00 -21.92
C THR A 80 14.56 -8.01 -21.14
N GLN A 81 15.10 -7.60 -19.99
CA GLN A 81 15.94 -8.40 -19.11
C GLN A 81 15.73 -8.05 -17.65
N LEU A 82 16.08 -8.94 -16.74
CA LEU A 82 16.20 -8.63 -15.33
C LEU A 82 17.24 -7.53 -15.12
N HIS A 83 17.18 -6.82 -13.98
CA HIS A 83 18.05 -5.67 -13.75
C HIS A 83 19.54 -6.09 -13.73
N PRO A 84 20.40 -5.56 -14.66
CA PRO A 84 21.73 -6.14 -14.93
C PRO A 84 22.75 -5.99 -13.80
N LYS A 85 22.57 -5.05 -12.86
CA LYS A 85 23.42 -4.95 -11.66
C LYS A 85 23.01 -5.94 -10.57
N ILE A 86 21.77 -6.41 -10.61
CA ILE A 86 21.20 -7.32 -9.60
C ILE A 86 21.30 -8.77 -10.08
N TRP A 87 21.04 -9.01 -11.36
CA TRP A 87 21.03 -10.34 -11.97
C TRP A 87 22.13 -10.46 -13.03
N ILE A 88 23.04 -11.41 -12.83
CA ILE A 88 24.15 -11.69 -13.74
C ILE A 88 23.92 -13.08 -14.35
N ASN A 89 23.70 -13.15 -15.65
CA ASN A 89 23.40 -14.41 -16.37
C ASN A 89 22.17 -15.18 -15.81
N GLY A 90 21.23 -14.47 -15.21
CA GLY A 90 20.03 -15.07 -14.62
C GLY A 90 20.17 -15.50 -13.15
N GLU A 91 21.36 -15.37 -12.58
CA GLU A 91 21.67 -15.63 -11.17
C GLU A 91 21.74 -14.32 -10.39
N LEU A 92 21.34 -14.34 -9.12
CA LEU A 92 21.45 -13.17 -8.25
C LEU A 92 22.94 -12.84 -8.00
N ASN A 93 23.30 -11.57 -8.17
CA ASN A 93 24.66 -11.10 -7.87
C ASN A 93 25.03 -11.47 -6.43
N SER A 94 26.15 -12.16 -6.24
CA SER A 94 26.58 -12.66 -4.94
C SER A 94 26.72 -11.58 -3.87
N ARG A 95 27.17 -10.38 -4.25
CA ARG A 95 27.24 -9.23 -3.32
C ARG A 95 25.86 -8.77 -2.87
N VAL A 96 24.88 -8.77 -3.78
CA VAL A 96 23.49 -8.42 -3.46
C VAL A 96 22.91 -9.47 -2.53
N ARG A 97 23.09 -10.76 -2.88
CA ARG A 97 22.60 -11.88 -2.06
C ARG A 97 23.13 -11.80 -0.63
N LEU A 98 24.45 -11.69 -0.46
CA LEU A 98 25.07 -11.58 0.88
C LEU A 98 24.52 -10.39 1.66
N ARG A 99 24.40 -9.23 1.02
CA ARG A 99 23.90 -8.04 1.70
C ARG A 99 22.43 -8.15 2.10
N LEU A 100 21.59 -8.80 1.29
CA LEU A 100 20.19 -9.04 1.62
C LEU A 100 20.06 -10.05 2.78
N LEU A 101 20.93 -11.08 2.84
CA LEU A 101 20.98 -12.02 3.96
C LEU A 101 21.43 -11.31 5.26
N ASP A 102 22.48 -10.47 5.22
CA ASP A 102 22.90 -9.65 6.36
C ASP A 102 21.74 -8.79 6.91
N ILE A 103 20.97 -8.15 6.00
CA ILE A 103 19.82 -7.33 6.36
C ILE A 103 18.70 -8.17 6.97
N ALA A 104 18.42 -9.33 6.41
CA ALA A 104 17.41 -10.24 6.95
C ALA A 104 17.79 -10.73 8.35
N ASP A 105 19.04 -11.12 8.56
CA ASP A 105 19.55 -11.55 9.87
C ASP A 105 19.42 -10.45 10.93
N ASP A 106 19.72 -9.21 10.56
CA ASP A 106 19.59 -8.08 11.49
C ASP A 106 18.12 -7.78 11.80
N PHE A 107 17.23 -7.89 10.80
CA PHE A 107 15.80 -7.71 11.03
C PHE A 107 15.22 -8.85 11.90
N ILE A 108 15.56 -10.12 11.62
CA ILE A 108 15.11 -11.29 12.39
C ILE A 108 15.42 -11.12 13.88
N LYS A 109 16.61 -10.63 14.25
CA LYS A 109 16.95 -10.35 15.64
C LYS A 109 15.99 -9.37 16.31
N THR A 110 15.40 -8.44 15.56
CA THR A 110 14.43 -7.48 16.09
C THR A 110 13.04 -8.06 16.31
N LEU A 111 12.75 -9.24 15.74
CA LEU A 111 11.46 -9.90 15.90
C LEU A 111 11.27 -10.50 17.29
N GLU A 112 12.36 -10.80 18.01
CA GLU A 112 12.32 -11.33 19.39
C GLU A 112 11.48 -12.62 19.52
N VAL A 113 11.53 -13.49 18.49
CA VAL A 113 10.86 -14.81 18.43
C VAL A 113 11.90 -15.90 18.20
N ASP A 114 12.88 -15.99 19.11
CA ASP A 114 14.07 -16.85 18.98
C ASP A 114 13.77 -18.36 18.98
N TRP A 115 12.52 -18.75 19.25
CA TRP A 115 12.08 -20.15 19.23
C TRP A 115 11.55 -20.64 17.89
N VAL A 116 11.49 -19.74 16.87
CA VAL A 116 11.01 -20.08 15.53
C VAL A 116 12.07 -19.75 14.50
N GLU A 117 12.43 -20.75 13.70
CA GLU A 117 13.38 -20.58 12.59
C GLU A 117 12.63 -20.17 11.32
N PRO A 118 13.13 -19.18 10.56
CA PRO A 118 12.59 -18.88 9.25
C PRO A 118 12.63 -20.11 8.33
N LYS A 119 11.58 -20.32 7.56
CA LYS A 119 11.52 -21.40 6.57
C LYS A 119 12.33 -21.06 5.31
N ASP A 120 12.43 -19.78 4.97
CA ASP A 120 13.25 -19.27 3.86
C ASP A 120 13.35 -17.73 3.98
N ILE A 121 14.32 -17.17 3.28
CA ILE A 121 14.43 -15.73 3.02
C ILE A 121 14.32 -15.55 1.50
N ILE A 122 13.27 -14.86 1.05
CA ILE A 122 12.97 -14.76 -0.38
C ILE A 122 13.01 -13.31 -0.88
N LEU A 123 13.48 -13.17 -2.11
CA LEU A 123 13.38 -11.94 -2.88
C LEU A 123 12.25 -12.07 -3.90
N THR A 124 11.34 -11.11 -3.89
CA THR A 124 10.19 -11.06 -4.79
C THR A 124 10.02 -9.65 -5.39
N GLY A 125 8.83 -9.31 -5.85
CA GLY A 125 8.51 -7.98 -6.35
C GLY A 125 9.08 -7.65 -7.73
N SER A 126 9.18 -6.37 -8.00
CA SER A 126 9.52 -5.88 -9.34
C SER A 126 10.99 -6.11 -9.71
N LEU A 127 11.92 -6.11 -8.74
CA LEU A 127 13.33 -6.40 -8.99
C LEU A 127 13.61 -7.89 -9.24
N ALA A 128 12.72 -8.78 -8.79
CA ALA A 128 12.73 -10.20 -9.13
C ALA A 128 11.90 -10.49 -10.40
N ASN A 129 11.63 -9.48 -11.24
CA ASN A 129 10.77 -9.60 -12.40
C ASN A 129 11.18 -8.64 -13.53
N TYR A 130 10.44 -8.67 -14.65
CA TYR A 130 10.66 -7.83 -15.83
C TYR A 130 9.88 -6.50 -15.80
N ASN A 131 9.25 -6.11 -14.69
CA ASN A 131 8.55 -4.83 -14.52
C ASN A 131 9.31 -3.83 -13.65
N TRP A 132 10.61 -4.05 -13.44
CA TRP A 132 11.44 -3.15 -12.66
C TRP A 132 11.62 -1.77 -13.32
N SER A 133 11.83 -0.76 -12.49
CA SER A 133 12.09 0.62 -12.91
C SER A 133 12.99 1.32 -11.89
N LYS A 134 13.34 2.57 -12.14
CA LYS A 134 14.08 3.41 -11.17
C LYS A 134 13.34 3.66 -9.85
N TYR A 135 12.05 3.31 -9.78
CA TYR A 135 11.20 3.43 -8.58
C TYR A 135 10.95 2.09 -7.90
N SER A 136 11.66 1.05 -8.30
CA SER A 136 11.59 -0.27 -7.69
C SER A 136 12.32 -0.29 -6.36
N ASP A 137 11.94 -1.21 -5.52
CA ASP A 137 12.49 -1.56 -4.23
C ASP A 137 12.84 -3.06 -4.19
N PHE A 138 13.67 -3.46 -3.24
CA PHE A 138 13.88 -4.86 -2.91
C PHE A 138 12.77 -5.27 -1.94
N ASP A 139 11.88 -6.15 -2.38
CA ASP A 139 10.86 -6.77 -1.54
C ASP A 139 11.49 -8.04 -0.90
N LEU A 140 12.05 -7.87 0.30
CA LEU A 140 12.73 -8.93 1.05
C LEU A 140 11.76 -9.53 2.06
N HIS A 141 11.41 -10.82 1.89
CA HIS A 141 10.46 -11.50 2.75
C HIS A 141 11.17 -12.56 3.59
N ILE A 142 10.95 -12.51 4.88
CA ILE A 142 11.29 -13.56 5.84
C ILE A 142 10.05 -14.45 5.96
N VAL A 143 10.16 -15.71 5.55
CA VAL A 143 9.05 -16.66 5.55
C VAL A 143 9.07 -17.42 6.87
N ILE A 144 8.04 -17.25 7.69
CA ILE A 144 7.89 -17.85 9.02
C ILE A 144 6.54 -18.56 9.07
N ASP A 145 6.45 -19.68 9.75
CA ASP A 145 5.19 -20.29 10.08
C ASP A 145 4.59 -19.57 11.28
N PHE A 146 3.49 -18.83 11.07
CA PHE A 146 2.87 -18.03 12.12
C PHE A 146 2.25 -18.89 13.23
N GLU A 147 1.79 -20.10 12.91
CA GLU A 147 1.27 -21.03 13.91
C GLU A 147 2.37 -21.56 14.86
N GLU A 148 3.63 -21.62 14.42
CA GLU A 148 4.77 -21.95 15.28
C GLU A 148 5.11 -20.80 16.27
N VAL A 149 4.72 -19.57 15.96
CA VAL A 149 4.90 -18.42 16.86
C VAL A 149 3.82 -18.39 17.93
N ASP A 150 2.53 -18.40 17.53
CA ASP A 150 1.37 -18.44 18.42
C ASP A 150 0.13 -18.89 17.62
N GLU A 151 -0.76 -19.67 18.25
CA GLU A 151 -2.00 -20.13 17.62
C GLU A 151 -2.93 -19.01 17.14
N ARG A 152 -2.78 -17.81 17.69
CA ARG A 152 -3.50 -16.58 17.28
C ARG A 152 -2.83 -15.93 16.10
N VAL A 153 -2.91 -16.53 14.93
CA VAL A 153 -2.23 -16.11 13.68
C VAL A 153 -2.45 -14.62 13.36
N ASN A 154 -3.65 -14.08 13.56
CA ASN A 154 -3.92 -12.67 13.33
C ASN A 154 -3.11 -11.75 14.26
N PHE A 155 -2.97 -12.13 15.53
CA PHE A 155 -2.12 -11.39 16.47
C PHE A 155 -0.65 -11.44 16.07
N VAL A 156 -0.17 -12.60 15.63
CA VAL A 156 1.20 -12.76 15.10
C VAL A 156 1.42 -11.85 13.88
N LYS A 157 0.44 -11.81 12.98
CA LYS A 157 0.47 -10.94 11.80
C LYS A 157 0.58 -9.46 12.18
N ASP A 158 -0.26 -8.98 13.09
CA ASP A 158 -0.26 -7.59 13.56
C ASP A 158 1.06 -7.23 14.25
N TYR A 159 1.60 -8.17 15.03
CA TYR A 159 2.91 -8.02 15.67
C TYR A 159 4.03 -7.84 14.64
N PHE A 160 4.13 -8.74 13.67
CA PHE A 160 5.17 -8.67 12.64
C PHE A 160 5.01 -7.46 11.73
N ASP A 161 3.77 -7.08 11.40
CA ASP A 161 3.51 -5.87 10.63
C ASP A 161 3.94 -4.60 11.36
N SER A 162 3.80 -4.57 12.70
CA SER A 162 4.29 -3.47 13.53
C SER A 162 5.81 -3.42 13.56
N LYS A 163 6.48 -4.55 13.75
CA LYS A 163 7.95 -4.66 13.73
C LYS A 163 8.51 -4.26 12.36
N LYS A 164 7.93 -4.77 11.28
CA LYS A 164 8.27 -4.39 9.90
C LYS A 164 8.16 -2.88 9.68
N LYS A 165 7.06 -2.28 10.10
CA LYS A 165 6.85 -0.84 9.93
C LYS A 165 7.92 -0.04 10.63
N LEU A 166 8.17 -0.34 11.90
CA LEU A 166 9.19 0.36 12.70
C LEU A 166 10.57 0.22 12.06
N TRP A 167 10.96 -0.97 11.64
CA TRP A 167 12.25 -1.21 11.03
C TRP A 167 12.43 -0.47 9.70
N ASN A 168 11.43 -0.54 8.80
CA ASN A 168 11.47 0.14 7.51
C ASN A 168 11.51 1.67 7.67
N GLU A 169 10.82 2.25 8.68
CA GLU A 169 10.88 3.68 9.00
C GLU A 169 12.28 4.09 9.52
N GLN A 170 12.91 3.26 10.34
CA GLN A 170 14.27 3.52 10.85
C GLN A 170 15.33 3.41 9.75
N HIS A 171 15.09 2.63 8.70
CA HIS A 171 16.05 2.31 7.65
C HIS A 171 15.61 2.84 6.25
N GLU A 172 14.81 3.90 6.19
CA GLU A 172 14.30 4.48 4.94
C GLU A 172 15.38 4.86 3.92
N ASN A 173 16.61 5.11 4.39
CA ASN A 173 17.77 5.45 3.56
C ASN A 173 18.61 4.24 3.14
N LEU A 174 18.26 3.02 3.57
CA LEU A 174 18.96 1.80 3.20
C LEU A 174 18.73 1.46 1.73
N LYS A 175 19.82 1.41 0.94
CA LYS A 175 19.74 1.17 -0.51
C LYS A 175 20.85 0.25 -0.99
N ILE A 176 20.50 -0.66 -1.90
CA ILE A 176 21.46 -1.48 -2.66
C ILE A 176 21.39 -1.05 -4.13
N TYR A 177 22.49 -0.59 -4.69
CA TYR A 177 22.58 -0.01 -6.04
C TYR A 177 21.55 1.10 -6.34
N GLY A 178 21.16 1.85 -5.30
CA GLY A 178 20.20 2.95 -5.39
C GLY A 178 18.74 2.54 -5.21
N PHE A 179 18.44 1.25 -5.06
CA PHE A 179 17.11 0.74 -4.76
C PHE A 179 16.92 0.58 -3.25
N PRO A 180 15.84 1.13 -2.67
CA PRO A 180 15.48 0.90 -1.28
C PRO A 180 15.31 -0.60 -0.99
N VAL A 181 15.50 -0.97 0.27
CA VAL A 181 15.20 -2.32 0.76
C VAL A 181 14.04 -2.23 1.74
N GLU A 182 12.96 -2.92 1.45
CA GLU A 182 11.81 -3.09 2.34
C GLU A 182 11.74 -4.53 2.82
N VAL A 183 11.68 -4.72 4.15
CA VAL A 183 11.55 -6.07 4.73
C VAL A 183 10.09 -6.38 5.05
N TYR A 184 9.74 -7.64 4.95
CA TYR A 184 8.42 -8.18 5.26
C TYR A 184 8.56 -9.49 6.02
N VAL A 185 7.61 -9.79 6.92
CA VAL A 185 7.42 -11.14 7.44
C VAL A 185 6.19 -11.72 6.77
N GLN A 186 6.33 -12.92 6.23
CA GLN A 186 5.29 -13.60 5.49
C GLN A 186 5.00 -14.95 6.14
N ASP A 187 3.71 -15.26 6.33
CA ASP A 187 3.31 -16.60 6.75
C ASP A 187 3.65 -17.62 5.66
N SER A 188 4.29 -18.73 6.03
CA SER A 188 4.59 -19.84 5.14
C SER A 188 3.31 -20.48 4.53
N ASN A 189 2.17 -20.32 5.21
CA ASN A 189 0.87 -20.82 4.78
C ASN A 189 0.13 -19.84 3.85
N GLU A 190 0.62 -18.61 3.67
CA GLU A 190 0.03 -17.66 2.72
C GLU A 190 0.40 -18.00 1.26
N PHE A 191 -0.61 -18.01 0.39
CA PHE A 191 -0.40 -18.24 -1.03
C PHE A 191 0.36 -17.07 -1.67
N HIS A 192 1.48 -17.36 -2.31
CA HIS A 192 2.35 -16.37 -2.95
C HIS A 192 1.94 -16.10 -4.40
N ASN A 193 1.35 -14.94 -4.66
CA ASN A 193 0.93 -14.51 -6.00
C ASN A 193 2.05 -13.90 -6.87
N ALA A 194 3.27 -13.75 -6.33
CA ALA A 194 4.37 -13.17 -7.09
C ALA A 194 4.73 -14.00 -8.31
N SER A 195 5.06 -13.32 -9.41
CA SER A 195 5.46 -13.95 -10.66
C SER A 195 6.94 -14.34 -10.71
N GLY A 196 7.77 -13.77 -9.83
CA GLY A 196 9.17 -14.14 -9.61
C GLY A 196 9.42 -14.27 -8.11
N VAL A 197 9.99 -15.41 -7.68
CA VAL A 197 10.37 -15.71 -6.30
C VAL A 197 11.73 -16.39 -6.30
N TYR A 198 12.69 -15.80 -5.62
CA TYR A 198 14.05 -16.31 -5.51
C TYR A 198 14.39 -16.58 -4.04
N SER A 199 14.79 -17.79 -3.71
CA SER A 199 15.30 -18.12 -2.38
C SER A 199 16.71 -17.60 -2.22
N LEU A 200 16.94 -16.80 -1.20
CA LEU A 200 18.27 -16.31 -0.86
C LEU A 200 19.08 -17.38 -0.13
N GLU A 201 18.44 -18.26 0.63
CA GLU A 201 19.13 -19.33 1.33
C GLU A 201 19.61 -20.42 0.38
N LEU A 202 18.73 -20.88 -0.52
CA LEU A 202 19.07 -21.90 -1.51
C LEU A 202 19.92 -21.34 -2.66
N GLY A 203 19.82 -20.03 -2.94
CA GLY A 203 20.49 -19.38 -4.05
C GLY A 203 19.88 -19.74 -5.41
N GLU A 204 18.56 -20.02 -5.45
CA GLU A 204 17.88 -20.46 -6.66
C GLU A 204 16.47 -19.85 -6.81
N TRP A 205 15.92 -19.95 -8.02
CA TRP A 205 14.55 -19.55 -8.29
C TRP A 205 13.56 -20.61 -7.83
N LEU A 206 12.73 -20.29 -6.85
CA LEU A 206 11.54 -21.09 -6.51
C LEU A 206 10.46 -20.94 -7.58
N LYS A 207 10.34 -19.72 -8.12
CA LYS A 207 9.46 -19.42 -9.24
C LYS A 207 10.15 -18.41 -10.17
N LYS A 208 10.56 -18.88 -11.34
CA LYS A 208 11.26 -18.03 -12.32
C LYS A 208 10.27 -17.11 -13.02
N PRO A 209 10.55 -15.79 -13.10
CA PRO A 209 9.64 -14.85 -13.77
C PRO A 209 9.56 -15.13 -15.27
N SER A 210 8.35 -14.97 -15.82
CA SER A 210 8.12 -15.13 -17.27
C SER A 210 7.95 -13.78 -17.95
N LYS A 211 8.65 -13.57 -19.06
CA LYS A 211 8.46 -12.39 -19.92
C LYS A 211 7.05 -12.31 -20.48
N ASN A 212 6.43 -13.47 -20.74
CA ASN A 212 5.08 -13.55 -21.28
C ASN A 212 3.99 -13.22 -20.25
N GLY A 213 4.31 -13.28 -18.95
CA GLY A 213 3.40 -12.91 -17.86
C GLY A 213 3.19 -11.41 -17.71
N ILE A 214 4.08 -10.60 -18.29
CA ILE A 214 3.97 -9.14 -18.25
C ILE A 214 3.64 -8.65 -19.67
N GLN A 215 2.37 -8.69 -20.00
CA GLN A 215 1.91 -8.14 -21.27
C GLN A 215 2.05 -6.61 -21.26
N ALA A 216 2.70 -6.07 -22.30
CA ALA A 216 2.70 -4.64 -22.55
C ALA A 216 1.28 -4.19 -22.91
N ILE A 217 0.55 -3.68 -21.95
CA ILE A 217 -0.74 -3.05 -22.23
C ILE A 217 -0.46 -1.67 -22.83
N LYS A 218 -1.17 -1.34 -23.89
CA LYS A 218 -1.17 0.01 -24.44
C LYS A 218 -1.90 0.93 -23.46
N LEU A 219 -1.13 1.52 -22.54
CA LEU A 219 -1.67 2.46 -21.56
C LEU A 219 -2.27 3.68 -22.26
N ASN A 220 -3.51 3.99 -21.95
CA ASN A 220 -4.08 5.28 -22.31
C ASN A 220 -3.49 6.36 -21.37
N LYS A 221 -2.39 6.96 -21.78
CA LYS A 221 -1.66 7.94 -20.99
C LYS A 221 -2.48 9.19 -20.66
N PHE A 222 -3.38 9.57 -21.57
CA PHE A 222 -4.27 10.71 -21.34
C PHE A 222 -5.25 10.40 -20.22
N TYR A 223 -5.95 9.28 -20.32
CA TYR A 223 -6.89 8.82 -19.29
C TYR A 223 -6.22 8.69 -17.91
N ILE A 224 -5.03 8.07 -17.85
CA ILE A 224 -4.30 7.91 -16.58
C ILE A 224 -3.99 9.27 -15.96
N LYS A 225 -3.46 10.22 -16.75
CA LYS A 225 -3.15 11.56 -16.27
C LYS A 225 -4.38 12.29 -15.79
N GLU A 226 -5.46 12.23 -16.54
CA GLU A 226 -6.73 12.83 -16.18
C GLU A 226 -7.25 12.32 -14.84
N GLN A 227 -7.30 10.99 -14.66
CA GLN A 227 -7.75 10.38 -13.40
C GLN A 227 -6.85 10.76 -12.21
N VAL A 228 -5.53 10.73 -12.38
CA VAL A 228 -4.61 11.14 -11.31
C VAL A 228 -4.81 12.61 -10.95
N LEU A 229 -4.98 13.51 -11.93
CA LEU A 229 -5.24 14.93 -11.66
C LEU A 229 -6.59 15.16 -10.97
N LYS A 230 -7.64 14.41 -11.33
CA LYS A 230 -8.92 14.45 -10.60
C LYS A 230 -8.75 14.07 -9.14
N PHE A 231 -8.00 13.01 -8.84
CA PHE A 231 -7.72 12.62 -7.46
C PHE A 231 -6.89 13.68 -6.72
N ILE A 232 -5.85 14.22 -7.35
CA ILE A 232 -5.03 15.30 -6.78
C ILE A 232 -5.89 16.49 -6.35
N ARG A 233 -6.76 17.00 -7.22
CA ARG A 233 -7.64 18.11 -6.89
C ARG A 233 -8.56 17.80 -5.71
N LYS A 234 -9.25 16.67 -5.73
CA LYS A 234 -10.13 16.27 -4.62
C LYS A 234 -9.36 16.18 -3.29
N ILE A 235 -8.12 15.72 -3.31
CA ILE A 235 -7.28 15.61 -2.11
C ILE A 235 -6.83 17.00 -1.64
N ASP A 236 -6.39 17.87 -2.54
CA ASP A 236 -5.98 19.24 -2.22
C ASP A 236 -7.16 20.08 -1.71
N GLU A 237 -8.37 19.87 -2.24
CA GLU A 237 -9.62 20.48 -1.73
C GLU A 237 -9.94 20.01 -0.30
N LEU A 238 -9.79 18.73 0.00
CA LEU A 238 -9.98 18.19 1.35
C LEU A 238 -8.92 18.72 2.33
N GLU A 239 -7.66 18.80 1.91
CA GLU A 239 -6.57 19.35 2.73
C GLU A 239 -6.84 20.84 3.07
N SER A 240 -7.22 21.65 2.06
CA SER A 240 -7.56 23.05 2.25
C SER A 240 -8.78 23.25 3.15
N ALA A 241 -9.81 22.41 2.98
CA ALA A 241 -10.99 22.45 3.84
C ALA A 241 -10.64 22.09 5.29
N LEU A 242 -9.77 21.10 5.50
CA LEU A 242 -9.31 20.70 6.83
C LEU A 242 -8.53 21.83 7.54
N GLU A 243 -7.71 22.59 6.81
CA GLU A 243 -6.92 23.68 7.40
C GLU A 243 -7.80 24.76 8.02
N ALA A 244 -8.88 25.13 7.35
CA ALA A 244 -9.77 26.20 7.74
C ALA A 244 -10.88 25.78 8.73
N GLU A 245 -11.20 24.49 8.83
CA GLU A 245 -12.38 24.01 9.55
C GLU A 245 -12.08 23.79 11.04
N THR A 246 -13.07 24.15 11.87
CA THR A 246 -13.05 23.96 13.33
C THR A 246 -14.33 23.30 13.86
N ASP A 247 -15.37 23.20 13.05
CA ASP A 247 -16.61 22.54 13.40
C ASP A 247 -16.43 21.02 13.38
N GLU A 248 -16.75 20.35 14.49
CA GLU A 248 -16.52 18.92 14.69
C GLU A 248 -17.26 18.07 13.64
N TYR A 249 -18.52 18.39 13.33
CA TYR A 249 -19.30 17.66 12.34
C TYR A 249 -18.70 17.77 10.94
N LYS A 250 -18.26 18.95 10.53
CA LYS A 250 -17.62 19.15 9.23
C LYS A 250 -16.25 18.49 9.14
N LEU A 251 -15.49 18.48 10.24
CA LEU A 251 -14.24 17.72 10.33
C LEU A 251 -14.49 16.23 10.12
N GLU A 252 -15.54 15.68 10.73
CA GLU A 252 -15.93 14.27 10.50
C GLU A 252 -16.27 14.01 9.03
N GLN A 253 -17.02 14.92 8.38
CA GLN A 253 -17.34 14.80 6.95
C GLN A 253 -16.09 14.82 6.06
N ILE A 254 -15.09 15.64 6.41
CA ILE A 254 -13.79 15.66 5.70
C ILE A 254 -13.10 14.31 5.85
N SER A 255 -13.07 13.72 7.05
CA SER A 255 -12.47 12.42 7.30
C SER A 255 -13.15 11.30 6.50
N LEU A 256 -14.49 11.28 6.47
CA LEU A 256 -15.27 10.30 5.72
C LEU A 256 -15.00 10.41 4.21
N LYS A 257 -14.99 11.63 3.66
CA LYS A 257 -14.67 11.87 2.24
C LYS A 257 -13.25 11.43 1.90
N ALA A 258 -12.27 11.70 2.77
CA ALA A 258 -10.89 11.26 2.57
C ALA A 258 -10.81 9.72 2.58
N LYS A 259 -11.53 9.05 3.49
CA LYS A 259 -11.63 7.58 3.54
C LYS A 259 -12.23 7.04 2.24
N ALA A 260 -13.38 7.53 1.82
CA ALA A 260 -14.06 7.08 0.61
C ALA A 260 -13.16 7.21 -0.63
N LEU A 261 -12.47 8.35 -0.76
CA LEU A 261 -11.55 8.58 -1.86
C LEU A 261 -10.35 7.62 -1.83
N PHE A 262 -9.80 7.35 -0.65
CA PHE A 262 -8.75 6.35 -0.46
C PHE A 262 -9.22 4.95 -0.87
N ASP A 263 -10.39 4.54 -0.40
CA ASP A 263 -10.98 3.22 -0.68
C ASP A 263 -11.28 3.05 -2.18
N LYS A 264 -11.79 4.09 -2.84
CA LYS A 264 -11.99 4.13 -4.30
C LYS A 264 -10.67 3.89 -5.05
N ILE A 265 -9.63 4.64 -4.72
CA ILE A 265 -8.31 4.50 -5.37
C ILE A 265 -7.72 3.11 -5.12
N LYS A 266 -7.84 2.60 -3.89
CA LYS A 266 -7.36 1.26 -3.50
C LYS A 266 -8.18 0.15 -4.16
N GLY A 267 -9.49 0.33 -4.27
CA GLY A 267 -10.42 -0.57 -4.97
C GLY A 267 -10.05 -0.74 -6.44
N MET A 268 -9.82 0.37 -7.14
CA MET A 268 -9.35 0.36 -8.55
C MET A 268 -8.06 -0.44 -8.72
N ARG A 269 -7.10 -0.32 -7.80
CA ARG A 269 -5.86 -1.11 -7.79
C ARG A 269 -6.15 -2.60 -7.59
N ARG A 270 -6.98 -2.93 -6.58
CA ARG A 270 -7.30 -4.31 -6.22
C ARG A 270 -7.96 -5.05 -7.38
N GLU A 271 -8.94 -4.43 -8.01
CA GLU A 271 -9.62 -4.99 -9.17
C GLU A 271 -8.67 -5.18 -10.36
N ALA A 272 -7.84 -4.19 -10.61
CA ALA A 272 -6.83 -4.25 -11.64
C ALA A 272 -5.83 -5.42 -11.46
N LEU A 273 -5.44 -5.71 -10.22
CA LEU A 273 -4.51 -6.78 -9.88
C LEU A 273 -5.18 -8.17 -9.85
N LYS A 274 -6.49 -8.26 -9.51
CA LYS A 274 -7.25 -9.52 -9.61
C LYS A 274 -7.20 -10.11 -11.03
N ASN A 275 -7.17 -9.25 -12.03
CA ASN A 275 -7.04 -9.64 -13.44
C ASN A 275 -5.58 -9.92 -13.86
N GLY A 276 -4.66 -10.03 -12.91
CA GLY A 276 -3.26 -10.43 -13.12
C GLY A 276 -2.39 -9.40 -13.83
N ASN A 277 -2.79 -8.12 -13.89
CA ASN A 277 -2.08 -7.15 -14.71
C ASN A 277 -1.49 -5.97 -13.93
N GLU A 278 -0.20 -6.07 -13.63
CA GLU A 278 0.62 -5.02 -13.03
C GLU A 278 0.64 -3.71 -13.86
N MET A 279 0.44 -3.80 -15.18
CA MET A 279 0.44 -2.65 -16.10
C MET A 279 -0.96 -2.14 -16.43
N SER A 280 -1.98 -2.54 -15.67
CA SER A 280 -3.34 -2.04 -15.86
C SER A 280 -3.47 -0.56 -15.45
N SER A 281 -4.39 0.16 -16.06
CA SER A 281 -4.61 1.59 -15.80
C SER A 281 -4.88 1.86 -14.31
N GLY A 282 -5.71 1.03 -13.64
CA GLY A 282 -6.02 1.21 -12.22
C GLY A 282 -4.80 1.09 -11.31
N ASN A 283 -3.93 0.10 -11.53
CA ASN A 283 -2.68 -0.03 -10.77
C ASN A 283 -1.70 1.11 -11.08
N VAL A 284 -1.62 1.55 -12.33
CA VAL A 284 -0.75 2.67 -12.73
C VAL A 284 -1.22 3.98 -12.11
N ILE A 285 -2.54 4.26 -12.09
CA ILE A 285 -3.12 5.43 -11.42
C ILE A 285 -2.74 5.44 -9.93
N PHE A 286 -2.95 4.31 -9.24
CA PHE A 286 -2.55 4.18 -7.83
C PHE A 286 -1.06 4.44 -7.62
N LYS A 287 -0.19 3.79 -8.42
CA LYS A 287 1.26 3.97 -8.33
C LYS A 287 1.68 5.42 -8.60
N CYS A 288 1.03 6.12 -9.53
CA CYS A 288 1.26 7.54 -9.77
C CYS A 288 0.86 8.40 -8.58
N ALA A 289 -0.35 8.21 -8.04
CA ALA A 289 -0.83 8.96 -6.88
C ALA A 289 0.08 8.73 -5.65
N ARG A 290 0.54 7.48 -5.42
CA ARG A 290 1.49 7.14 -4.35
C ARG A 290 2.83 7.85 -4.52
N ARG A 291 3.42 7.82 -5.74
CA ARG A 291 4.71 8.46 -6.04
C ARG A 291 4.68 9.98 -5.88
N LEU A 292 3.53 10.59 -6.11
CA LEU A 292 3.30 12.02 -5.91
C LEU A 292 2.98 12.38 -4.44
N GLY A 293 2.93 11.40 -3.53
CA GLY A 293 2.66 11.59 -2.10
C GLY A 293 1.18 11.70 -1.74
N TYR A 294 0.26 11.66 -2.70
CA TYR A 294 -1.16 11.90 -2.45
C TYR A 294 -1.87 10.78 -1.69
N ILE A 295 -1.37 9.55 -1.77
CA ILE A 295 -1.88 8.46 -0.92
C ILE A 295 -1.53 8.74 0.55
N GLY A 296 -0.31 9.21 0.84
CA GLY A 296 0.07 9.64 2.19
C GLY A 296 -0.78 10.81 2.70
N LYS A 297 -1.02 11.85 1.85
CA LYS A 297 -1.88 12.97 2.20
C LYS A 297 -3.29 12.55 2.65
N LEU A 298 -3.90 11.55 2.02
CA LEU A 298 -5.22 11.04 2.44
C LEU A 298 -5.19 10.44 3.85
N VAL A 299 -4.13 9.72 4.17
CA VAL A 299 -3.92 9.18 5.53
C VAL A 299 -3.71 10.33 6.52
N ASP A 300 -2.89 11.32 6.16
CA ASP A 300 -2.61 12.49 7.00
C ASP A 300 -3.86 13.32 7.27
N ILE A 301 -4.72 13.55 6.27
CA ILE A 301 -5.99 14.25 6.43
C ILE A 301 -6.83 13.58 7.51
N LYS A 302 -6.95 12.26 7.48
CA LYS A 302 -7.71 11.51 8.49
C LYS A 302 -7.11 11.66 9.88
N THR A 303 -5.80 11.49 10.03
CA THR A 303 -5.10 11.62 11.31
C THR A 303 -5.23 13.03 11.87
N LYS A 304 -4.96 14.06 11.05
CA LYS A 304 -5.09 15.46 11.45
C LYS A 304 -6.53 15.85 11.81
N THR A 305 -7.52 15.28 11.11
CA THR A 305 -8.94 15.50 11.45
C THR A 305 -9.25 14.93 12.83
N TYR A 306 -8.82 13.72 13.11
CA TYR A 306 -8.96 13.11 14.42
C TYR A 306 -8.31 13.96 15.51
N ASP A 307 -7.07 14.37 15.28
CA ASP A 307 -6.33 15.21 16.25
C ASP A 307 -7.04 16.55 16.52
N LYS A 308 -7.65 17.16 15.50
CA LYS A 308 -8.42 18.42 15.68
C LYS A 308 -9.69 18.20 16.49
N ILE A 309 -10.40 17.08 16.31
CA ILE A 309 -11.66 16.77 17.00
C ILE A 309 -11.41 16.44 18.48
N PHE A 310 -10.35 15.70 18.79
CA PHE A 310 -10.13 15.19 20.14
C PHE A 310 -9.09 15.99 20.95
N SER A 311 -8.41 16.97 20.37
CA SER A 311 -7.51 17.84 21.12
C SER A 311 -8.29 18.92 21.87
N ILE A 312 -8.06 19.04 23.16
CA ILE A 312 -8.53 20.12 24.01
C ILE A 312 -7.44 21.20 24.06
N LYS A 313 -7.78 22.45 23.71
CA LYS A 313 -6.86 23.59 23.77
C LYS A 313 -7.04 24.34 25.08
#